data_5978f7f38ebfd0df62120ddae859cd23
#
_entry.id   5978f7f38ebfd0df62120ddae859cd23
#
_cell.length_a   1.000
_cell.length_b   1.000
_cell.length_c   1.000
_cell.angle_alpha   90.00
_cell.angle_beta   90.00
_cell.angle_gamma   90.00
#
_symmetry.space_group_name_H-M   'P 1'
#
loop_
_entity.id
_entity.type
_entity.pdbx_description
1 polymer ?
#
loop_
_entity_poly.entity_id
_entity_poly.type
_entity_poly.pdbx_seq_one_letter_code
_entity_poly.pdbx_strand_id
1 'polypeptide(L)'
;MALARPRHLWSGARFVKLCGSGTGVGFTPRPNWSVWAIFAVWPDEESARDHVANHPVITRWRAHSAESWTVFLSPFSARGSWAGVNPLTETTDPKARSGPIAALTRATVKPQHARAFWKRVPDIS
;
A
#
# COMPACT_ATOMS: atom_id res chain seq x y z
N MET A 1 -4.05 -19.19 -6.25
CA MET A 1 -3.64 -19.62 -4.90
C MET A 1 -4.03 -18.52 -3.92
N ALA A 2 -5.16 -18.66 -3.23
CA ALA A 2 -5.62 -17.69 -2.26
C ALA A 2 -4.68 -17.77 -1.06
N LEU A 3 -3.84 -16.76 -0.87
CA LEU A 3 -3.07 -16.61 0.35
C LEU A 3 -4.07 -16.38 1.48
N ALA A 4 -4.33 -17.43 2.23
CA ALA A 4 -5.11 -17.36 3.45
C ALA A 4 -4.60 -16.17 4.27
N ARG A 5 -5.53 -15.33 4.71
CA ARG A 5 -5.26 -14.21 5.61
C ARG A 5 -5.26 -14.73 7.05
N PRO A 6 -4.17 -15.13 7.63
CA PRO A 6 -4.15 -15.34 9.07
C PRO A 6 -4.15 -13.94 9.69
N ARG A 7 -5.29 -13.55 10.25
CA ARG A 7 -5.45 -12.26 10.97
C ARG A 7 -4.39 -12.07 12.07
N HIS A 8 -3.87 -13.16 12.61
CA HIS A 8 -2.81 -13.15 13.63
C HIS A 8 -1.42 -12.79 13.10
N LEU A 9 -1.16 -12.91 11.80
CA LEU A 9 0.13 -12.51 11.24
C LEU A 9 0.33 -10.98 11.22
N TRP A 10 -0.73 -10.21 11.37
CA TRP A 10 -0.70 -8.75 11.33
C TRP A 10 -1.30 -8.18 12.61
N SER A 11 -1.11 -8.88 13.75
CA SER A 11 -1.57 -8.42 15.05
C SER A 11 -0.95 -7.06 15.36
N GLY A 12 -1.78 -6.11 15.79
CA GLY A 12 -1.38 -4.72 16.04
C GLY A 12 -1.58 -3.77 14.86
N ALA A 13 -1.63 -4.24 13.62
CA ALA A 13 -1.97 -3.38 12.50
C ALA A 13 -3.47 -3.04 12.47
N ARG A 14 -3.81 -1.77 12.27
CA ARG A 14 -5.19 -1.31 12.11
C ARG A 14 -5.78 -1.72 10.75
N PHE A 15 -4.90 -1.77 9.74
CA PHE A 15 -5.30 -2.08 8.38
C PHE A 15 -4.13 -2.68 7.61
N VAL A 16 -4.39 -3.69 6.77
CA VAL A 16 -3.36 -4.30 5.93
C VAL A 16 -3.94 -4.67 4.58
N LYS A 17 -3.21 -4.37 3.52
CA LYS A 17 -3.48 -4.82 2.15
C LYS A 17 -2.23 -5.34 1.48
N LEU A 18 -2.37 -6.48 0.83
CA LEU A 18 -1.41 -6.96 -0.14
C LEU A 18 -1.75 -6.35 -1.49
N CYS A 19 -0.78 -5.69 -2.08
CA CYS A 19 -0.92 -5.00 -3.36
C CYS A 19 -0.03 -5.68 -4.40
N GLY A 20 -0.58 -5.86 -5.60
CA GLY A 20 0.19 -6.24 -6.77
C GLY A 20 0.67 -5.01 -7.54
N SER A 21 1.48 -5.26 -8.54
CA SER A 21 1.99 -4.25 -9.47
C SER A 21 1.60 -4.59 -10.92
N GLY A 22 1.60 -3.59 -11.79
CA GLY A 22 1.49 -3.77 -13.24
C GLY A 22 2.87 -3.86 -13.90
N THR A 23 2.90 -4.35 -15.13
CA THR A 23 4.12 -4.37 -15.97
C THR A 23 4.23 -3.10 -16.79
N GLY A 24 5.47 -2.68 -17.09
CA GLY A 24 5.75 -1.51 -17.93
C GLY A 24 5.77 -0.19 -17.15
N VAL A 25 5.76 0.91 -17.88
CA VAL A 25 5.74 2.26 -17.33
C VAL A 25 4.30 2.71 -17.09
N GLY A 26 4.05 3.35 -15.97
CA GLY A 26 2.71 3.82 -15.59
C GLY A 26 1.77 2.70 -15.12
N PHE A 27 0.47 2.98 -15.17
CA PHE A 27 -0.54 1.99 -14.81
C PHE A 27 -0.83 1.06 -15.98
N THR A 28 -0.60 -0.23 -15.82
CA THR A 28 -1.00 -1.22 -16.82
C THR A 28 -1.93 -2.27 -16.23
N PRO A 29 -2.88 -2.81 -17.02
CA PRO A 29 -3.76 -3.88 -16.55
C PRO A 29 -3.06 -5.24 -16.51
N ARG A 30 -1.83 -5.33 -16.99
CA ARG A 30 -1.05 -6.58 -17.01
C ARG A 30 -0.32 -6.76 -15.69
N PRO A 31 -0.60 -7.84 -14.92
CA PRO A 31 0.05 -8.06 -13.63
C PRO A 31 1.54 -8.32 -13.78
N ASN A 32 2.31 -7.72 -12.88
CA ASN A 32 3.70 -8.10 -12.66
C ASN A 32 3.78 -9.01 -11.42
N TRP A 33 3.95 -10.30 -11.65
CA TRP A 33 3.99 -11.30 -10.59
C TRP A 33 5.28 -11.30 -9.77
N SER A 34 6.29 -10.56 -10.22
CA SER A 34 7.58 -10.43 -9.53
C SER A 34 7.64 -9.25 -8.55
N VAL A 35 6.66 -8.36 -8.59
CA VAL A 35 6.64 -7.17 -7.72
C VAL A 35 5.39 -7.15 -6.87
N TRP A 36 5.58 -7.16 -5.57
CA TRP A 36 4.52 -7.14 -4.58
C TRP A 36 4.77 -6.05 -3.53
N ALA A 37 3.70 -5.49 -3.00
CA ALA A 37 3.78 -4.52 -1.92
C ALA A 37 2.79 -4.87 -0.80
N ILE A 38 3.16 -4.47 0.41
CA ILE A 38 2.29 -4.50 1.57
C ILE A 38 2.03 -3.06 1.98
N PHE A 39 0.75 -2.68 2.02
CA PHE A 39 0.30 -1.44 2.62
C PHE A 39 -0.28 -1.76 4.00
N ALA A 40 0.29 -1.17 5.04
CA ALA A 40 -0.18 -1.39 6.40
C ALA A 40 -0.30 -0.08 7.17
N VAL A 41 -1.29 0.02 8.04
CA VAL A 41 -1.52 1.15 8.93
C VAL A 41 -1.39 0.68 10.36
N TRP A 42 -0.57 1.39 11.13
CA TRP A 42 -0.22 1.07 12.51
C TRP A 42 -0.73 2.15 13.47
N PRO A 43 -0.92 1.85 14.76
CA PRO A 43 -1.31 2.85 15.74
C PRO A 43 -0.25 3.94 15.93
N ASP A 44 1.01 3.59 15.78
CA ASP A 44 2.18 4.48 15.96
C ASP A 44 3.37 4.02 15.11
N GLU A 45 4.39 4.87 15.04
CA GLU A 45 5.60 4.61 14.26
C GLU A 45 6.48 3.51 14.85
N GLU A 46 6.54 3.41 16.17
CA GLU A 46 7.35 2.40 16.86
C GLU A 46 6.85 1.00 16.52
N SER A 47 5.54 0.77 16.64
CA SER A 47 4.88 -0.48 16.24
C SER A 47 5.13 -0.83 14.77
N ALA A 48 5.09 0.17 13.88
CA ALA A 48 5.36 -0.05 12.47
C ALA A 48 6.81 -0.48 12.21
N ARG A 49 7.76 0.18 12.85
CA ARG A 49 9.20 -0.11 12.70
C ARG A 49 9.57 -1.46 13.28
N ASP A 50 9.08 -1.78 14.47
CA ASP A 50 9.32 -3.08 15.10
C ASP A 50 8.77 -4.22 14.23
N HIS A 51 7.54 -4.08 13.74
CA HIS A 51 6.94 -5.09 12.88
C HIS A 51 7.74 -5.30 11.58
N VAL A 52 8.14 -4.23 10.93
CA VAL A 52 8.95 -4.31 9.69
C VAL A 52 10.32 -4.94 9.96
N ALA A 53 10.92 -4.70 11.12
CA ALA A 53 12.21 -5.28 11.48
C ALA A 53 12.13 -6.77 11.83
N ASN A 54 11.10 -7.16 12.58
CA ASN A 54 11.08 -8.43 13.31
C ASN A 54 10.04 -9.44 12.82
N HIS A 55 9.09 -9.02 11.96
CA HIS A 55 8.00 -9.89 11.56
C HIS A 55 8.46 -11.03 10.62
N PRO A 56 8.13 -12.30 10.93
CA PRO A 56 8.61 -13.45 10.15
C PRO A 56 8.25 -13.41 8.66
N VAL A 57 7.07 -12.90 8.31
CA VAL A 57 6.64 -12.78 6.90
C VAL A 57 7.49 -11.77 6.15
N ILE A 58 7.78 -10.61 6.77
CA ILE A 58 8.64 -9.57 6.18
C ILE A 58 10.06 -10.11 5.99
N THR A 59 10.60 -10.75 7.02
CA THR A 59 11.93 -11.38 6.96
C THR A 59 12.01 -12.42 5.86
N ARG A 60 10.99 -13.29 5.76
CA ARG A 60 10.94 -14.29 4.70
C ARG A 60 10.84 -13.67 3.31
N TRP A 61 10.05 -12.62 3.14
CA TRP A 61 9.96 -11.93 1.86
C TRP A 61 11.28 -11.30 1.46
N ARG A 62 11.96 -10.64 2.38
CA ARG A 62 13.29 -10.07 2.13
C ARG A 62 14.30 -11.12 1.70
N ALA A 63 14.30 -12.28 2.34
CA ALA A 63 15.20 -13.38 2.02
C ALA A 63 14.99 -13.97 0.61
N HIS A 64 13.78 -13.81 0.03
CA HIS A 64 13.42 -14.31 -1.29
C HIS A 64 13.30 -13.21 -2.34
N SER A 65 13.59 -11.98 -1.99
CA SER A 65 13.53 -10.83 -2.90
C SER A 65 14.93 -10.43 -3.36
N ALA A 66 15.06 -10.09 -4.64
CA ALA A 66 16.28 -9.48 -5.14
C ALA A 66 16.48 -8.06 -4.59
N GLU A 67 15.37 -7.37 -4.34
CA GLU A 67 15.33 -6.01 -3.79
C GLU A 67 14.13 -5.86 -2.85
N SER A 68 14.27 -5.10 -1.80
CA SER A 68 13.16 -4.70 -0.93
C SER A 68 13.31 -3.27 -0.45
N TRP A 69 12.22 -2.54 -0.47
CA TRP A 69 12.18 -1.15 -0.04
C TRP A 69 11.00 -0.94 0.91
N THR A 70 11.19 -0.11 1.92
CA THR A 70 10.15 0.23 2.89
C THR A 70 10.16 1.73 3.14
N VAL A 71 8.98 2.34 3.14
CA VAL A 71 8.80 3.75 3.48
C VAL A 71 7.78 3.88 4.61
N PHE A 72 8.07 4.73 5.56
CA PHE A 72 7.16 5.11 6.63
C PHE A 72 6.57 6.48 6.32
N LEU A 73 5.26 6.60 6.41
CA LEU A 73 4.52 7.79 6.06
C LEU A 73 3.59 8.19 7.20
N SER A 74 3.50 9.49 7.48
CA SER A 74 2.52 10.06 8.41
C SER A 74 1.39 10.72 7.62
N PRO A 75 0.15 10.24 7.73
CA PRO A 75 -0.95 10.80 6.98
C PRO A 75 -1.36 12.17 7.55
N PHE A 76 -1.34 13.22 6.75
CA PHE A 76 -1.81 14.54 7.14
C PHE A 76 -3.10 14.97 6.44
N SER A 77 -3.56 14.21 5.46
CA SER A 77 -4.85 14.37 4.82
C SER A 77 -5.32 13.03 4.25
N ALA A 78 -6.55 12.65 4.54
CA ALA A 78 -7.13 11.42 4.05
C ALA A 78 -8.61 11.61 3.74
N ARG A 79 -9.06 11.13 2.57
CA ARG A 79 -10.46 11.18 2.14
C ARG A 79 -10.89 9.88 1.53
N GLY A 80 -12.15 9.53 1.73
CA GLY A 80 -12.75 8.32 1.18
C GLY A 80 -12.59 7.10 2.07
N SER A 81 -12.87 5.94 1.49
CA SER A 81 -12.81 4.68 2.22
C SER A 81 -12.10 3.60 1.40
N TRP A 82 -11.48 2.65 2.10
CA TRP A 82 -10.91 1.46 1.51
C TRP A 82 -11.49 0.22 2.19
N ALA A 83 -12.20 -0.59 1.43
CA ALA A 83 -12.96 -1.73 1.96
C ALA A 83 -13.98 -1.33 3.06
N GLY A 84 -14.66 -0.19 2.83
CA GLY A 84 -15.71 0.30 3.74
C GLY A 84 -15.22 1.09 4.96
N VAL A 85 -13.91 1.24 5.14
CA VAL A 85 -13.32 1.98 6.25
C VAL A 85 -12.35 3.05 5.75
N ASN A 86 -12.22 4.16 6.49
CA ASN A 86 -11.07 5.05 6.32
C ASN A 86 -9.96 4.55 7.27
N PRO A 87 -8.89 3.94 6.73
CA PRO A 87 -7.86 3.36 7.58
C PRO A 87 -6.88 4.39 8.15
N LEU A 88 -6.88 5.61 7.60
CA LEU A 88 -5.89 6.63 7.92
C LEU A 88 -6.45 7.62 8.94
N THR A 89 -5.75 7.79 10.04
CA THR A 89 -5.99 8.86 11.00
C THR A 89 -5.00 9.99 10.69
N GLU A 90 -5.51 11.18 10.39
CA GLU A 90 -4.68 12.34 10.10
C GLU A 90 -3.87 12.74 11.34
N THR A 91 -2.59 13.00 11.13
CA THR A 91 -1.73 13.53 12.19
C THR A 91 -1.95 15.01 12.38
N THR A 92 -1.87 15.45 13.62
CA THR A 92 -1.88 16.87 13.99
C THR A 92 -0.48 17.48 14.04
N ASP A 93 0.57 16.67 13.84
CA ASP A 93 1.96 17.14 13.87
C ASP A 93 2.22 18.07 12.68
N PRO A 94 2.57 19.36 12.92
CA PRO A 94 2.91 20.30 11.84
C PRO A 94 4.09 19.84 10.98
N LYS A 95 5.02 19.08 11.56
CA LYS A 95 6.20 18.56 10.86
C LYS A 95 5.85 17.54 9.78
N ALA A 96 4.70 16.89 9.88
CA ALA A 96 4.24 15.96 8.86
C ALA A 96 3.98 16.61 7.49
N ARG A 97 3.89 17.94 7.44
CA ARG A 97 3.71 18.72 6.20
C ARG A 97 5.01 19.32 5.66
N SER A 98 6.12 19.14 6.37
CA SER A 98 7.43 19.59 5.94
C SER A 98 8.22 18.44 5.31
N GLY A 99 8.75 18.63 4.11
CA GLY A 99 9.53 17.62 3.40
C GLY A 99 8.79 16.99 2.23
N PRO A 100 9.31 15.88 1.69
CA PRO A 100 8.71 15.16 0.58
C PRO A 100 7.31 14.64 0.91
N ILE A 101 6.39 14.76 -0.02
CA ILE A 101 5.00 14.34 0.12
C ILE A 101 4.75 13.15 -0.81
N ALA A 102 4.10 12.11 -0.29
CA ALA A 102 3.57 11.01 -1.07
C ALA A 102 2.04 11.11 -1.15
N ALA A 103 1.48 11.01 -2.35
CA ALA A 103 0.06 10.93 -2.57
C ALA A 103 -0.34 9.50 -2.93
N LEU A 104 -1.22 8.91 -2.13
CA LEU A 104 -1.82 7.61 -2.43
C LEU A 104 -3.22 7.83 -2.99
N THR A 105 -3.41 7.51 -4.25
CA THR A 105 -4.72 7.57 -4.90
C THR A 105 -5.23 6.15 -5.16
N ARG A 106 -6.46 5.89 -4.77
CA ARG A 106 -7.16 4.62 -5.01
C ARG A 106 -8.48 4.87 -5.70
N ALA A 107 -8.70 4.17 -6.81
CA ALA A 107 -9.98 4.17 -7.51
C ALA A 107 -10.47 2.74 -7.75
N THR A 108 -11.79 2.56 -7.74
CA THR A 108 -12.43 1.34 -8.23
C THR A 108 -13.07 1.64 -9.57
N VAL A 109 -12.52 1.07 -10.62
CA VAL A 109 -13.04 1.24 -11.97
C VAL A 109 -14.18 0.25 -12.21
N LYS A 110 -15.37 0.76 -12.55
CA LYS A 110 -16.50 -0.10 -12.92
C LYS A 110 -16.16 -0.83 -14.22
N PRO A 111 -16.53 -2.12 -14.39
CA PRO A 111 -16.18 -2.91 -15.58
C PRO A 111 -16.56 -2.24 -16.91
N GLN A 112 -17.71 -1.59 -16.96
CA GLN A 112 -18.19 -0.86 -18.14
C GLN A 112 -17.30 0.31 -18.56
N HIS A 113 -16.51 0.87 -17.64
CA HIS A 113 -15.60 2.00 -17.90
C HIS A 113 -14.12 1.59 -18.00
N ALA A 114 -13.83 0.31 -17.79
CA ALA A 114 -12.46 -0.18 -17.73
C ALA A 114 -11.68 0.13 -19.02
N ARG A 115 -12.26 -0.11 -20.19
CA ARG A 115 -11.63 0.20 -21.48
C ARG A 115 -11.29 1.67 -21.65
N ALA A 116 -12.24 2.56 -21.34
CA ALA A 116 -12.04 4.00 -21.44
C ALA A 116 -11.00 4.51 -20.44
N PHE A 117 -11.00 3.96 -19.23
CA PHE A 117 -10.02 4.25 -18.21
C PHE A 117 -8.60 3.88 -18.69
N TRP A 118 -8.39 2.62 -19.07
CA TRP A 118 -7.07 2.15 -19.49
C TRP A 118 -6.54 2.82 -20.76
N LYS A 119 -7.42 3.30 -21.62
CA LYS A 119 -7.01 4.08 -22.81
C LYS A 119 -6.44 5.45 -22.44
N ARG A 120 -6.87 6.04 -21.31
CA ARG A 120 -6.44 7.39 -20.86
C ARG A 120 -5.27 7.37 -19.87
N VAL A 121 -4.95 6.22 -19.31
CA VAL A 121 -3.88 6.10 -18.30
C VAL A 121 -2.52 6.58 -18.79
N PRO A 122 -2.08 6.29 -20.02
CA PRO A 122 -0.79 6.77 -20.52
C PRO A 122 -0.64 8.31 -20.53
N ASP A 123 -1.78 9.02 -20.58
CA ASP A 123 -1.77 10.49 -20.65
C ASP A 123 -1.58 11.16 -19.27
N ILE A 124 -1.63 10.39 -18.18
CA ILE A 124 -1.62 10.88 -16.80
C ILE A 124 -0.53 10.23 -15.93
N SER A 125 0.37 9.47 -16.51
CA SER A 125 1.47 8.78 -15.81
C SER A 125 2.84 9.40 -16.10
#